data_3e7a5e7139b44c96188bb7d146c2a531
#
_entry.id   3e7a5e7139b44c96188bb7d146c2a531
#
_cell.length_a   1.000
_cell.length_b   1.000
_cell.length_c   1.000
_cell.angle_alpha   90.00
_cell.angle_beta   90.00
_cell.angle_gamma   90.00
#
_symmetry.space_group_name_H-M   'P 1'
#
loop_
_entity.id
_entity.type
_entity.pdbx_description
1 polymer ?
#
loop_
_entity_poly.entity_id
_entity_poly.type
_entity_poly.pdbx_seq_one_letter_code
_entity_poly.pdbx_strand_id
1 'polypeptide(L)'
;KKNLEVLFWNRWIEIRTGINASNISHKKLVYFYPKNKKKKLSRKITTALTLNSSTFYVPQVSKFLVNIELGKVTDKVFDNMQQSITITPYDLEKGLVIIYIYDVTALSEINFKLENVKNEIEEKNEELKLLFDATMEAIIVFKDDKIVDCNKIALELLNYENKSFLLGKNLKNIISNEKVYEKIHNKPVETTILREDKTSFKALINIKDTALNSQVFKVLTIVDISEIKRKENLLAEQTKLAAMGEMIGNIAHQWRQPLNIISITASSLKLKQEMGLLKEEDLFDAIRQITETTKHLSNTIDVFKDFLKEDKEKSLFNLSQNIQKDLSLIDTLLKKNNITISL
;
A
#
# COMPACT_ATOMS: atom_id res chain seq x y z
N LYS A 1 -21.21 -38.65 53.60
CA LYS A 1 -20.27 -38.71 54.75
C LYS A 1 -18.87 -38.28 54.29
N LYS A 2 -18.03 -37.83 55.17
CA LYS A 2 -16.65 -37.36 54.93
C LYS A 2 -15.76 -38.29 54.09
N ASN A 3 -16.20 -39.52 53.78
CA ASN A 3 -15.40 -40.54 53.09
C ASN A 3 -15.64 -40.68 51.61
N LEU A 4 -16.63 -39.97 50.99
CA LEU A 4 -16.99 -40.06 49.55
C LEU A 4 -17.23 -41.54 49.11
N GLU A 5 -18.01 -42.31 49.88
CA GLU A 5 -18.36 -43.68 49.56
C GLU A 5 -19.48 -43.70 48.54
N VAL A 6 -19.39 -44.60 47.55
CA VAL A 6 -20.42 -44.82 46.53
C VAL A 6 -21.49 -45.76 47.13
N LEU A 7 -22.71 -45.28 47.25
CA LEU A 7 -23.86 -46.07 47.74
C LEU A 7 -24.69 -46.70 46.63
N PHE A 8 -24.71 -46.04 45.50
CA PHE A 8 -25.46 -46.46 44.33
C PHE A 8 -24.72 -46.20 43.04
N TRP A 9 -24.75 -47.17 42.14
CA TRP A 9 -24.11 -47.14 40.86
C TRP A 9 -25.11 -47.64 39.82
N ASN A 10 -25.54 -46.77 38.89
CA ASN A 10 -26.59 -47.16 37.94
C ASN A 10 -26.01 -47.97 36.77
N ARG A 11 -26.93 -48.69 36.08
CA ARG A 11 -26.60 -49.60 34.97
C ARG A 11 -25.91 -48.87 33.80
N TRP A 12 -26.25 -47.60 33.55
CA TRP A 12 -25.65 -46.84 32.47
C TRP A 12 -24.14 -46.64 32.67
N ILE A 13 -23.76 -46.23 33.86
CA ILE A 13 -22.32 -46.00 34.19
C ILE A 13 -21.56 -47.34 34.31
N GLU A 14 -22.25 -48.39 34.79
CA GLU A 14 -21.74 -49.75 34.82
C GLU A 14 -21.34 -50.26 33.45
N ILE A 15 -22.23 -50.13 32.45
CA ILE A 15 -21.98 -50.53 31.05
C ILE A 15 -20.84 -49.71 30.46
N ARG A 16 -20.82 -48.40 30.70
CA ARG A 16 -19.86 -47.48 30.10
C ARG A 16 -18.45 -47.59 30.71
N THR A 17 -18.34 -47.99 31.98
CA THR A 17 -17.06 -48.12 32.68
C THR A 17 -16.55 -49.54 32.74
N GLY A 18 -17.43 -50.54 32.49
CA GLY A 18 -17.13 -51.95 32.74
C GLY A 18 -17.03 -52.33 34.23
N ILE A 19 -17.43 -51.42 35.13
CA ILE A 19 -17.34 -51.63 36.56
C ILE A 19 -18.70 -52.00 37.13
N ASN A 20 -18.85 -53.25 37.60
CA ASN A 20 -20.10 -53.73 38.22
C ASN A 20 -20.43 -52.96 39.51
N ALA A 21 -21.74 -52.67 39.70
CA ALA A 21 -22.23 -52.00 40.90
C ALA A 21 -21.86 -52.71 42.19
N SER A 22 -21.84 -54.04 42.21
CA SER A 22 -21.38 -54.86 43.35
C SER A 22 -19.93 -54.62 43.72
N ASN A 23 -19.08 -54.31 42.73
CA ASN A 23 -17.66 -54.09 42.94
C ASN A 23 -17.31 -52.70 43.48
N ILE A 24 -18.22 -51.71 43.31
CA ILE A 24 -17.97 -50.30 43.70
C ILE A 24 -18.78 -49.89 44.93
N SER A 25 -19.87 -50.60 45.30
CA SER A 25 -20.68 -50.31 46.46
C SER A 25 -19.83 -50.27 47.72
N HIS A 26 -20.05 -49.22 48.54
CA HIS A 26 -19.29 -48.96 49.79
C HIS A 26 -17.78 -48.71 49.63
N LYS A 27 -17.27 -48.65 48.38
CA LYS A 27 -15.91 -48.22 48.12
C LYS A 27 -15.79 -46.72 47.96
N LYS A 28 -14.63 -46.16 48.26
CA LYS A 28 -14.41 -44.72 48.06
C LYS A 28 -14.33 -44.38 46.60
N LEU A 29 -15.12 -43.41 46.15
CA LEU A 29 -15.12 -42.90 44.78
C LEU A 29 -13.71 -42.50 44.29
N VAL A 30 -12.82 -42.16 45.23
CA VAL A 30 -11.41 -41.79 45.00
C VAL A 30 -10.59 -42.88 44.30
N TYR A 31 -10.96 -44.14 44.40
CA TYR A 31 -10.26 -45.23 43.71
C TYR A 31 -10.39 -45.20 42.20
N PHE A 32 -11.44 -44.52 41.71
CA PHE A 32 -11.74 -44.40 40.29
C PHE A 32 -11.37 -43.02 39.71
N TYR A 33 -10.63 -42.21 40.55
CA TYR A 33 -10.42 -40.80 40.29
C TYR A 33 -8.93 -40.48 40.26
N PRO A 34 -8.43 -39.67 39.30
CA PRO A 34 -7.06 -39.19 39.29
C PRO A 34 -6.74 -38.43 40.59
N LYS A 35 -5.62 -38.77 41.25
CA LYS A 35 -5.22 -38.25 42.57
C LYS A 35 -5.27 -36.71 42.71
N ASN A 36 -4.97 -35.98 41.64
CA ASN A 36 -4.93 -34.51 41.61
C ASN A 36 -6.31 -33.84 41.63
N LYS A 37 -7.41 -34.56 41.41
CA LYS A 37 -8.75 -33.98 41.31
C LYS A 37 -9.60 -34.15 42.56
N LYS A 38 -9.14 -34.91 43.52
CA LYS A 38 -9.79 -35.23 44.79
C LYS A 38 -10.27 -33.99 45.55
N LYS A 39 -9.42 -32.95 45.63
CA LYS A 39 -9.73 -31.74 46.41
C LYS A 39 -10.90 -30.95 45.77
N LYS A 40 -10.97 -30.89 44.44
CA LYS A 40 -12.03 -30.15 43.72
C LYS A 40 -13.42 -30.78 43.88
N LEU A 41 -13.50 -32.09 43.69
CA LEU A 41 -14.77 -32.83 43.85
C LEU A 41 -15.28 -32.75 45.30
N SER A 42 -14.41 -33.02 46.26
CA SER A 42 -14.75 -32.93 47.68
C SER A 42 -15.28 -31.55 48.07
N ARG A 43 -14.61 -30.46 47.57
CA ARG A 43 -15.07 -29.11 47.80
C ARG A 43 -16.46 -28.83 47.19
N LYS A 44 -16.73 -29.30 45.95
CA LYS A 44 -18.01 -29.13 45.28
C LYS A 44 -19.12 -29.89 46.02
N ILE A 45 -18.85 -31.10 46.51
CA ILE A 45 -19.80 -31.89 47.30
C ILE A 45 -20.08 -31.18 48.66
N THR A 46 -19.06 -30.74 49.35
CA THR A 46 -19.22 -29.95 50.58
C THR A 46 -20.04 -28.68 50.33
N THR A 47 -19.74 -27.92 49.27
CA THR A 47 -20.50 -26.73 48.91
C THR A 47 -21.98 -27.05 48.63
N ALA A 48 -22.27 -28.14 47.90
CA ALA A 48 -23.65 -28.54 47.60
C ALA A 48 -24.43 -28.88 48.89
N LEU A 49 -23.83 -29.60 49.82
CA LEU A 49 -24.42 -29.93 51.11
C LEU A 49 -24.59 -28.70 52.02
N THR A 50 -23.58 -27.85 52.10
CA THR A 50 -23.63 -26.65 52.97
C THR A 50 -24.64 -25.63 52.51
N LEU A 51 -24.71 -25.40 51.21
CA LEU A 51 -25.61 -24.40 50.59
C LEU A 51 -27.01 -24.99 50.24
N ASN A 52 -27.23 -26.27 50.45
CA ASN A 52 -28.44 -26.99 50.01
C ASN A 52 -28.81 -26.67 48.57
N SER A 53 -27.82 -26.61 47.69
CA SER A 53 -27.98 -26.21 46.31
C SER A 53 -27.11 -27.06 45.38
N SER A 54 -27.57 -27.26 44.16
CA SER A 54 -26.80 -27.98 43.15
C SER A 54 -25.53 -27.25 42.80
N THR A 55 -24.44 -27.98 42.64
CA THR A 55 -23.16 -27.44 42.13
C THR A 55 -22.80 -28.10 40.81
N PHE A 56 -22.22 -27.29 39.92
CA PHE A 56 -21.86 -27.72 38.58
C PHE A 56 -20.38 -27.88 38.43
N TYR A 57 -20.00 -28.85 37.60
CA TYR A 57 -18.63 -29.13 37.28
C TYR A 57 -18.44 -29.22 35.77
N VAL A 58 -17.90 -28.15 35.18
CA VAL A 58 -17.82 -27.99 33.71
C VAL A 58 -16.53 -28.63 33.18
N PRO A 59 -16.59 -29.38 32.07
CA PRO A 59 -15.45 -30.16 31.52
C PRO A 59 -14.22 -29.32 31.13
N GLN A 60 -14.40 -28.06 30.74
CA GLN A 60 -13.30 -27.18 30.32
C GLN A 60 -12.14 -27.06 31.28
N VAL A 61 -12.37 -27.33 32.57
CA VAL A 61 -11.35 -27.23 33.63
C VAL A 61 -10.83 -28.60 34.11
N SER A 62 -11.52 -29.70 33.82
CA SER A 62 -11.20 -31.00 34.44
C SER A 62 -11.55 -32.25 33.64
N LYS A 63 -11.52 -32.17 32.35
CA LYS A 63 -11.69 -33.21 31.36
C LYS A 63 -12.81 -34.26 31.62
N PHE A 64 -12.80 -35.05 32.71
CA PHE A 64 -13.80 -36.05 33.05
C PHE A 64 -13.76 -36.43 34.53
N LEU A 65 -14.85 -36.91 35.11
CA LEU A 65 -14.94 -37.45 36.46
C LEU A 65 -14.61 -38.94 36.45
N VAL A 66 -15.18 -39.67 35.52
CA VAL A 66 -14.94 -41.09 35.31
C VAL A 66 -14.29 -41.29 33.97
N ASN A 67 -13.21 -42.06 33.92
CA ASN A 67 -12.56 -42.35 32.64
C ASN A 67 -13.46 -43.31 31.82
N ILE A 68 -14.01 -42.82 30.73
CA ILE A 68 -14.80 -43.61 29.78
C ILE A 68 -14.13 -43.40 28.43
N GLU A 69 -13.44 -44.41 27.95
CA GLU A 69 -12.82 -44.39 26.63
C GLU A 69 -13.86 -44.47 25.54
N LEU A 70 -13.73 -43.62 24.57
CA LEU A 70 -14.54 -43.65 23.37
C LEU A 70 -13.88 -44.64 22.42
N GLY A 71 -14.64 -45.71 21.99
CA GLY A 71 -14.10 -46.70 21.05
C GLY A 71 -13.41 -46.07 19.82
N LYS A 72 -12.53 -46.77 19.15
CA LYS A 72 -11.73 -46.30 18.01
C LYS A 72 -12.60 -45.97 16.81
N VAL A 73 -12.92 -44.72 16.60
CA VAL A 73 -13.49 -44.16 15.36
C VAL A 73 -12.54 -43.11 14.83
N THR A 74 -12.32 -43.07 13.56
CA THR A 74 -11.19 -42.37 12.91
C THR A 74 -11.16 -40.85 13.02
N ASP A 75 -12.25 -40.16 13.40
CA ASP A 75 -12.35 -38.69 13.36
C ASP A 75 -12.64 -38.03 14.73
N LYS A 76 -12.09 -38.60 15.80
CA LYS A 76 -12.36 -38.08 17.15
C LYS A 76 -11.40 -37.01 17.59
N VAL A 77 -11.96 -35.93 18.12
CA VAL A 77 -11.21 -34.84 18.79
C VAL A 77 -10.77 -35.26 20.19
N PHE A 78 -11.52 -36.16 20.86
CA PHE A 78 -11.26 -36.59 22.23
C PHE A 78 -11.20 -38.11 22.32
N ASP A 79 -10.18 -38.63 23.04
CA ASP A 79 -10.04 -40.05 23.35
C ASP A 79 -11.07 -40.54 24.40
N ASN A 80 -11.46 -39.61 25.27
CA ASN A 80 -12.34 -39.89 26.41
C ASN A 80 -13.62 -39.08 26.35
N MET A 81 -14.71 -39.67 26.83
CA MET A 81 -16.01 -39.02 26.94
C MET A 81 -15.90 -37.71 27.73
N GLN A 82 -16.33 -36.61 27.13
CA GLN A 82 -16.44 -35.33 27.80
C GLN A 82 -17.69 -35.30 28.67
N GLN A 83 -17.57 -34.89 29.90
CA GLN A 83 -18.62 -35.02 30.89
C GLN A 83 -19.05 -33.68 31.48
N SER A 84 -20.33 -33.38 31.51
CA SER A 84 -20.90 -32.36 32.37
C SER A 84 -21.46 -33.00 33.61
N ILE A 85 -21.11 -32.45 34.78
CA ILE A 85 -21.41 -33.08 36.07
C ILE A 85 -22.21 -32.10 36.93
N THR A 86 -23.34 -32.57 37.41
CA THR A 86 -24.16 -31.84 38.37
C THR A 86 -24.17 -32.66 39.69
N ILE A 87 -23.87 -31.98 40.81
CA ILE A 87 -23.89 -32.57 42.14
C ILE A 87 -25.05 -31.91 42.90
N THR A 88 -26.05 -32.70 43.26
CA THR A 88 -27.27 -32.23 43.90
C THR A 88 -27.36 -32.87 45.32
N PRO A 89 -27.64 -32.07 46.37
CA PRO A 89 -27.93 -32.66 47.69
C PRO A 89 -29.18 -33.55 47.63
N TYR A 90 -29.12 -34.67 48.27
CA TYR A 90 -30.23 -35.64 48.30
C TYR A 90 -30.80 -35.83 49.73
N ASP A 91 -29.94 -36.06 50.72
CA ASP A 91 -30.28 -36.17 52.09
C ASP A 91 -29.23 -35.44 52.93
N LEU A 92 -29.62 -34.31 53.49
CA LEU A 92 -28.71 -33.43 54.25
C LEU A 92 -28.36 -34.07 55.62
N GLU A 93 -29.29 -34.75 56.27
CA GLU A 93 -29.03 -35.36 57.59
C GLU A 93 -27.97 -36.47 57.48
N LYS A 94 -28.09 -37.29 56.44
CA LYS A 94 -27.15 -38.38 56.14
C LYS A 94 -25.91 -37.91 55.37
N GLY A 95 -25.94 -36.66 54.86
CA GLY A 95 -24.85 -36.09 54.07
C GLY A 95 -24.69 -36.78 52.71
N LEU A 96 -25.82 -37.07 52.01
CA LEU A 96 -25.86 -37.75 50.73
C LEU A 96 -26.04 -36.77 49.60
N VAL A 97 -25.34 -37.02 48.48
CA VAL A 97 -25.52 -36.30 47.22
C VAL A 97 -25.75 -37.25 46.04
N ILE A 98 -26.47 -36.79 45.04
CA ILE A 98 -26.55 -37.46 43.75
C ILE A 98 -25.62 -36.73 42.77
N ILE A 99 -24.83 -37.51 42.08
CA ILE A 99 -23.93 -37.01 41.02
C ILE A 99 -24.54 -37.45 39.68
N TYR A 100 -24.97 -36.46 38.90
CA TYR A 100 -25.41 -36.67 37.51
C TYR A 100 -24.23 -36.46 36.58
N ILE A 101 -24.01 -37.42 35.67
CA ILE A 101 -22.95 -37.36 34.67
C ILE A 101 -23.62 -37.37 33.31
N TYR A 102 -23.49 -36.32 32.58
CA TYR A 102 -24.01 -36.16 31.23
C TYR A 102 -22.88 -36.31 30.20
N ASP A 103 -23.12 -37.07 29.17
CA ASP A 103 -22.24 -37.15 28.02
C ASP A 103 -22.42 -35.87 27.15
N VAL A 104 -21.38 -35.06 27.08
CA VAL A 104 -21.37 -33.83 26.31
C VAL A 104 -20.28 -33.87 25.24
N THR A 105 -19.84 -35.07 24.87
CA THR A 105 -18.72 -35.25 23.92
C THR A 105 -19.01 -34.60 22.59
N ALA A 106 -20.18 -34.84 21.99
CA ALA A 106 -20.57 -34.26 20.72
C ALA A 106 -20.60 -32.71 20.76
N LEU A 107 -21.13 -32.14 21.85
CA LEU A 107 -21.16 -30.69 22.03
C LEU A 107 -19.73 -30.11 22.18
N SER A 108 -18.89 -30.81 22.91
CA SER A 108 -17.49 -30.42 23.12
C SER A 108 -16.68 -30.48 21.82
N GLU A 109 -16.94 -31.50 20.98
CA GLU A 109 -16.30 -31.59 19.64
C GLU A 109 -16.73 -30.46 18.72
N ILE A 110 -18.02 -30.11 18.69
CA ILE A 110 -18.53 -28.98 17.90
C ILE A 110 -17.90 -27.68 18.37
N ASN A 111 -17.87 -27.44 19.69
CA ASN A 111 -17.27 -26.21 20.24
C ASN A 111 -15.77 -26.13 19.93
N PHE A 112 -15.04 -27.24 20.03
CA PHE A 112 -13.60 -27.27 19.69
C PHE A 112 -13.37 -26.97 18.20
N LYS A 113 -14.15 -27.59 17.31
CA LYS A 113 -14.08 -27.31 15.87
C LYS A 113 -14.42 -25.85 15.56
N LEU A 114 -15.47 -25.31 16.20
CA LEU A 114 -15.86 -23.92 16.02
C LEU A 114 -14.78 -22.94 16.46
N GLU A 115 -14.14 -23.21 17.60
CA GLU A 115 -13.03 -22.38 18.12
C GLU A 115 -11.83 -22.41 17.17
N ASN A 116 -11.46 -23.59 16.65
CA ASN A 116 -10.39 -23.71 15.68
C ASN A 116 -10.69 -22.95 14.36
N VAL A 117 -11.89 -23.10 13.81
CA VAL A 117 -12.30 -22.37 12.60
C VAL A 117 -12.30 -20.86 12.85
N LYS A 118 -12.78 -20.42 14.04
CA LYS A 118 -12.73 -19.01 14.41
C LYS A 118 -11.31 -18.48 14.44
N ASN A 119 -10.39 -19.20 15.09
CA ASN A 119 -8.98 -18.81 15.18
C ASN A 119 -8.34 -18.77 13.77
N GLU A 120 -8.63 -19.75 12.91
CA GLU A 120 -8.14 -19.77 11.53
C GLU A 120 -8.63 -18.55 10.72
N ILE A 121 -9.92 -18.19 10.89
CA ILE A 121 -10.48 -16.99 10.25
C ILE A 121 -9.82 -15.72 10.77
N GLU A 122 -9.58 -15.62 12.08
CA GLU A 122 -8.90 -14.47 12.69
C GLU A 122 -7.46 -14.33 12.17
N GLU A 123 -6.68 -15.44 12.13
CA GLU A 123 -5.34 -15.46 11.55
C GLU A 123 -5.33 -15.04 10.07
N LYS A 124 -6.27 -15.57 9.27
CA LYS A 124 -6.37 -15.19 7.86
C LYS A 124 -6.77 -13.73 7.66
N ASN A 125 -7.64 -13.19 8.50
CA ASN A 125 -8.00 -11.78 8.45
C ASN A 125 -6.82 -10.87 8.81
N GLU A 126 -6.01 -11.25 9.80
CA GLU A 126 -4.79 -10.51 10.14
C GLU A 126 -3.76 -10.56 9.00
N GLU A 127 -3.56 -11.74 8.40
CA GLU A 127 -2.68 -11.90 7.22
C GLU A 127 -3.11 -11.01 6.06
N LEU A 128 -4.41 -11.03 5.72
CA LEU A 128 -4.95 -10.18 4.65
C LEU A 128 -4.78 -8.69 4.96
N LYS A 129 -4.99 -8.29 6.20
CA LYS A 129 -4.80 -6.91 6.64
C LYS A 129 -3.34 -6.49 6.53
N LEU A 130 -2.40 -7.34 6.95
CA LEU A 130 -0.97 -7.10 6.79
C LEU A 130 -0.59 -6.92 5.31
N LEU A 131 -1.10 -7.78 4.41
CA LEU A 131 -0.86 -7.66 2.98
C LEU A 131 -1.44 -6.37 2.40
N PHE A 132 -2.64 -5.99 2.82
CA PHE A 132 -3.29 -4.75 2.40
C PHE A 132 -2.50 -3.50 2.85
N ASP A 133 -1.94 -3.53 4.06
CA ASP A 133 -1.14 -2.42 4.60
C ASP A 133 0.33 -2.43 4.13
N ALA A 134 0.83 -3.57 3.62
CA ALA A 134 2.21 -3.71 3.12
C ALA A 134 2.40 -3.26 1.67
N THR A 135 1.35 -2.90 0.95
CA THR A 135 1.46 -2.38 -0.41
C THR A 135 2.19 -1.03 -0.41
N MET A 136 2.92 -0.73 -1.49
CA MET A 136 3.53 0.60 -1.67
C MET A 136 2.55 1.65 -2.20
N GLU A 137 1.38 1.24 -2.62
CA GLU A 137 0.34 2.09 -3.18
C GLU A 137 -0.68 2.45 -2.10
N ALA A 138 -1.15 3.68 -2.09
CA ALA A 138 -2.30 4.06 -1.30
C ALA A 138 -3.56 3.46 -1.95
N ILE A 139 -4.29 2.65 -1.18
CA ILE A 139 -5.52 1.98 -1.63
C ILE A 139 -6.70 2.52 -0.84
N ILE A 140 -7.72 2.98 -1.56
CA ILE A 140 -8.99 3.46 -1.01
C ILE A 140 -10.14 2.69 -1.65
N VAL A 141 -10.98 2.10 -0.82
CA VAL A 141 -12.19 1.41 -1.24
C VAL A 141 -13.39 2.32 -1.00
N PHE A 142 -14.24 2.47 -2.00
CA PHE A 142 -15.42 3.31 -1.88
C PHE A 142 -16.65 2.66 -2.53
N LYS A 143 -17.81 3.08 -2.03
CA LYS A 143 -19.12 2.68 -2.52
C LYS A 143 -20.00 3.93 -2.57
N ASP A 144 -20.72 4.13 -3.67
CA ASP A 144 -21.60 5.29 -3.86
C ASP A 144 -20.90 6.63 -3.55
N ASP A 145 -19.66 6.79 -4.07
CA ASP A 145 -18.75 7.93 -3.87
C ASP A 145 -18.29 8.17 -2.42
N LYS A 146 -18.65 7.31 -1.47
CA LYS A 146 -18.21 7.39 -0.08
C LYS A 146 -17.12 6.36 0.22
N ILE A 147 -16.08 6.81 0.88
CA ILE A 147 -14.98 5.97 1.32
C ILE A 147 -15.45 5.02 2.40
N VAL A 148 -15.28 3.71 2.18
CA VAL A 148 -15.67 2.64 3.13
C VAL A 148 -14.47 1.97 3.76
N ASP A 149 -13.31 1.98 3.10
CA ASP A 149 -12.07 1.42 3.62
C ASP A 149 -10.84 2.07 2.99
N CYS A 150 -9.67 1.96 3.65
CA CYS A 150 -8.38 2.37 3.12
C CYS A 150 -7.25 1.63 3.84
N ASN A 151 -6.10 1.48 3.17
CA ASN A 151 -4.90 0.95 3.78
C ASN A 151 -4.11 2.04 4.55
N LYS A 152 -3.08 1.61 5.28
CA LYS A 152 -2.23 2.50 6.08
C LYS A 152 -1.52 3.55 5.21
N ILE A 153 -1.02 3.15 4.05
CA ILE A 153 -0.32 4.04 3.10
C ILE A 153 -1.24 5.18 2.62
N ALA A 154 -2.54 4.91 2.43
CA ALA A 154 -3.49 5.96 2.06
C ALA A 154 -3.63 7.02 3.16
N LEU A 155 -3.61 6.64 4.44
CA LEU A 155 -3.65 7.57 5.57
C LEU A 155 -2.38 8.42 5.61
N GLU A 156 -1.21 7.79 5.52
CA GLU A 156 0.09 8.46 5.52
C GLU A 156 0.22 9.44 4.35
N LEU A 157 -0.13 8.99 3.13
CA LEU A 157 -0.02 9.78 1.92
C LEU A 157 -0.96 11.00 1.91
N LEU A 158 -2.18 10.83 2.43
CA LEU A 158 -3.18 11.90 2.51
C LEU A 158 -3.10 12.72 3.80
N ASN A 159 -2.16 12.40 4.70
CA ASN A 159 -1.91 13.06 5.98
C ASN A 159 -3.09 13.01 6.97
N TYR A 160 -3.81 11.87 7.01
CA TYR A 160 -4.85 11.62 7.99
C TYR A 160 -4.30 10.86 9.19
N GLU A 161 -4.54 11.35 10.40
CA GLU A 161 -4.12 10.68 11.64
C GLU A 161 -4.81 9.33 11.85
N ASN A 162 -6.10 9.26 11.51
CA ASN A 162 -6.92 8.09 11.75
C ASN A 162 -7.86 7.81 10.58
N LYS A 163 -8.10 6.52 10.36
CA LYS A 163 -9.04 6.02 9.35
C LYS A 163 -10.46 6.58 9.52
N SER A 164 -10.91 6.78 10.76
CA SER A 164 -12.22 7.33 11.07
C SER A 164 -12.47 8.73 10.48
N PHE A 165 -11.42 9.54 10.30
CA PHE A 165 -11.52 10.85 9.69
C PHE A 165 -11.67 10.80 8.17
N LEU A 166 -11.24 9.73 7.55
CA LEU A 166 -11.33 9.53 6.09
C LEU A 166 -12.62 8.79 5.69
N LEU A 167 -13.09 7.84 6.52
CA LEU A 167 -14.29 7.06 6.24
C LEU A 167 -15.54 7.94 6.11
N GLY A 168 -16.38 7.63 5.13
CA GLY A 168 -17.61 8.36 4.82
C GLY A 168 -17.42 9.68 4.06
N LYS A 169 -16.18 10.17 3.91
CA LYS A 169 -15.90 11.35 3.08
C LYS A 169 -16.16 11.03 1.60
N ASN A 170 -16.53 12.05 0.85
CA ASN A 170 -16.69 11.92 -0.59
C ASN A 170 -15.31 11.97 -1.27
N LEU A 171 -15.09 11.08 -2.23
CA LEU A 171 -13.83 10.99 -2.97
C LEU A 171 -13.50 12.27 -3.74
N LYS A 172 -14.52 13.06 -4.13
CA LYS A 172 -14.34 14.37 -4.78
C LYS A 172 -13.56 15.37 -3.92
N ASN A 173 -13.54 15.20 -2.61
CA ASN A 173 -12.78 16.08 -1.71
C ASN A 173 -11.27 15.84 -1.77
N ILE A 174 -10.84 14.70 -2.32
CA ILE A 174 -9.44 14.28 -2.43
C ILE A 174 -8.88 14.58 -3.83
N ILE A 175 -9.70 14.43 -4.88
CA ILE A 175 -9.32 14.66 -6.27
C ILE A 175 -9.74 16.07 -6.68
N SER A 176 -8.77 16.95 -6.93
CA SER A 176 -9.00 18.36 -7.23
C SER A 176 -9.72 18.61 -8.56
N ASN A 177 -9.76 17.65 -9.48
CA ASN A 177 -10.27 17.84 -10.85
C ASN A 177 -11.41 16.87 -11.17
N GLU A 178 -12.64 17.37 -11.19
CA GLU A 178 -13.83 16.55 -11.49
C GLU A 178 -13.80 15.90 -12.89
N LYS A 179 -13.19 16.54 -13.89
CA LYS A 179 -13.06 15.99 -15.24
C LYS A 179 -12.19 14.74 -15.32
N VAL A 180 -11.35 14.53 -14.32
CA VAL A 180 -10.50 13.36 -14.20
C VAL A 180 -11.34 12.14 -13.84
N TYR A 181 -12.41 12.31 -13.08
CA TYR A 181 -13.31 11.24 -12.63
C TYR A 181 -13.96 10.47 -13.79
N GLU A 182 -14.30 11.17 -14.89
CA GLU A 182 -14.90 10.54 -16.07
C GLU A 182 -13.87 9.75 -16.91
N LYS A 183 -12.59 10.08 -16.79
CA LYS A 183 -11.50 9.50 -17.59
C LYS A 183 -10.78 8.33 -16.91
N ILE A 184 -10.94 8.16 -15.59
CA ILE A 184 -10.13 7.22 -14.78
C ILE A 184 -10.53 5.76 -14.96
N HIS A 185 -11.69 5.44 -15.54
CA HIS A 185 -12.12 4.05 -15.67
C HIS A 185 -11.12 3.23 -16.49
N ASN A 186 -10.45 2.29 -15.79
CA ASN A 186 -9.50 1.29 -16.33
C ASN A 186 -8.21 1.81 -16.98
N LYS A 187 -7.88 3.12 -16.87
CA LYS A 187 -6.59 3.65 -17.31
C LYS A 187 -6.00 4.55 -16.23
N PRO A 188 -4.71 4.40 -15.90
CA PRO A 188 -4.04 5.32 -14.99
C PRO A 188 -4.05 6.74 -15.55
N VAL A 189 -4.33 7.72 -14.70
CA VAL A 189 -4.39 9.14 -15.06
C VAL A 189 -3.55 9.95 -14.07
N GLU A 190 -2.69 10.82 -14.60
CA GLU A 190 -1.96 11.78 -13.78
C GLU A 190 -2.88 12.92 -13.34
N THR A 191 -2.88 13.21 -12.04
CA THR A 191 -3.67 14.30 -11.47
C THR A 191 -2.99 14.92 -10.26
N THR A 192 -3.62 15.91 -9.67
CA THR A 192 -3.19 16.52 -8.41
C THR A 192 -4.14 16.09 -7.31
N ILE A 193 -3.59 15.54 -6.24
CA ILE A 193 -4.31 15.08 -5.05
C ILE A 193 -4.13 16.09 -3.94
N LEU A 194 -5.20 16.33 -3.17
CA LEU A 194 -5.20 17.19 -2.00
C LEU A 194 -5.07 16.32 -0.74
N ARG A 195 -4.17 16.72 0.17
CA ARG A 195 -4.06 16.18 1.53
C ARG A 195 -5.04 16.88 2.48
N GLU A 196 -5.18 16.34 3.69
CA GLU A 196 -6.02 16.94 4.73
C GLU A 196 -5.58 18.37 5.09
N ASP A 197 -4.28 18.60 5.15
CA ASP A 197 -3.65 19.90 5.43
C ASP A 197 -3.72 20.90 4.25
N LYS A 198 -4.48 20.58 3.19
CA LYS A 198 -4.63 21.34 1.94
C LYS A 198 -3.35 21.46 1.12
N THR A 199 -2.27 20.77 1.45
CA THR A 199 -1.14 20.60 0.56
C THR A 199 -1.53 19.69 -0.60
N SER A 200 -0.82 19.78 -1.72
CA SER A 200 -1.11 18.96 -2.89
C SER A 200 0.15 18.32 -3.45
N PHE A 201 -0.03 17.19 -4.13
CA PHE A 201 1.05 16.47 -4.79
C PHE A 201 0.59 15.88 -6.13
N LYS A 202 1.56 15.58 -7.00
CA LYS A 202 1.29 14.91 -8.27
C LYS A 202 1.16 13.41 -8.04
N ALA A 203 0.05 12.85 -8.49
CA ALA A 203 -0.23 11.43 -8.34
C ALA A 203 -0.66 10.79 -9.65
N LEU A 204 -0.31 9.52 -9.80
CA LEU A 204 -0.90 8.61 -10.77
C LEU A 204 -2.01 7.86 -10.06
N ILE A 205 -3.23 7.95 -10.58
CA ILE A 205 -4.40 7.31 -9.98
C ILE A 205 -5.08 6.38 -10.97
N ASN A 206 -5.68 5.30 -10.43
CA ASN A 206 -6.46 4.36 -11.20
C ASN A 206 -7.66 3.89 -10.38
N ILE A 207 -8.82 3.70 -11.03
CA ILE A 207 -10.04 3.17 -10.42
C ILE A 207 -10.43 1.88 -11.10
N LYS A 208 -10.70 0.84 -10.29
CA LYS A 208 -11.23 -0.44 -10.75
C LYS A 208 -12.51 -0.78 -10.02
N ASP A 209 -13.49 -1.30 -10.75
CA ASP A 209 -14.70 -1.85 -10.18
C ASP A 209 -14.44 -3.27 -9.68
N THR A 210 -14.93 -3.59 -8.50
CA THR A 210 -14.82 -4.89 -7.85
C THR A 210 -16.17 -5.28 -7.28
N ALA A 211 -16.60 -6.52 -7.49
CA ALA A 211 -17.84 -7.06 -6.93
C ALA A 211 -17.53 -7.95 -5.71
N LEU A 212 -18.19 -7.67 -4.59
CA LEU A 212 -18.13 -8.49 -3.39
C LEU A 212 -19.57 -8.69 -2.86
N ASN A 213 -19.98 -9.95 -2.67
CA ASN A 213 -21.32 -10.29 -2.17
C ASN A 213 -22.47 -9.59 -2.93
N SER A 214 -22.40 -9.60 -4.27
CA SER A 214 -23.36 -8.93 -5.17
C SER A 214 -23.44 -7.40 -5.02
N GLN A 215 -22.51 -6.80 -4.33
CA GLN A 215 -22.34 -5.35 -4.22
C GLN A 215 -21.13 -4.89 -5.01
N VAL A 216 -21.27 -3.79 -5.74
CA VAL A 216 -20.16 -3.19 -6.50
C VAL A 216 -19.44 -2.20 -5.62
N PHE A 217 -18.15 -2.41 -5.45
CA PHE A 217 -17.21 -1.48 -4.83
C PHE A 217 -16.26 -0.95 -5.90
N LYS A 218 -15.73 0.21 -5.67
CA LYS A 218 -14.67 0.77 -6.48
C LYS A 218 -13.39 0.87 -5.65
N VAL A 219 -12.27 0.51 -6.26
CA VAL A 219 -10.95 0.58 -5.63
C VAL A 219 -10.13 1.62 -6.35
N LEU A 220 -9.76 2.68 -5.63
CA LEU A 220 -8.83 3.71 -6.09
C LEU A 220 -7.43 3.36 -5.59
N THR A 221 -6.47 3.30 -6.51
CA THR A 221 -5.05 3.29 -6.19
C THR A 221 -4.43 4.65 -6.46
N ILE A 222 -3.55 5.11 -5.57
CA ILE A 222 -2.85 6.38 -5.67
C ILE A 222 -1.36 6.13 -5.48
N VAL A 223 -0.57 6.57 -6.45
CA VAL A 223 0.90 6.53 -6.41
C VAL A 223 1.42 7.96 -6.46
N ASP A 224 2.21 8.39 -5.48
CA ASP A 224 2.90 9.68 -5.53
C ASP A 224 4.02 9.64 -6.58
N ILE A 225 3.89 10.47 -7.61
CA ILE A 225 4.86 10.60 -8.69
C ILE A 225 5.69 11.89 -8.60
N SER A 226 5.61 12.62 -7.49
CA SER A 226 6.28 13.91 -7.33
C SER A 226 7.79 13.80 -7.47
N GLU A 227 8.40 12.77 -6.91
CA GLU A 227 9.84 12.53 -7.03
C GLU A 227 10.24 12.15 -8.47
N ILE A 228 9.44 11.34 -9.13
CA ILE A 228 9.65 10.95 -10.52
C ILE A 228 9.61 12.20 -11.41
N LYS A 229 8.58 13.03 -11.26
CA LYS A 229 8.44 14.29 -12.02
C LYS A 229 9.58 15.26 -11.74
N ARG A 230 10.05 15.34 -10.50
CA ARG A 230 11.20 16.16 -10.17
C ARG A 230 12.47 15.66 -10.86
N LYS A 231 12.70 14.35 -10.89
CA LYS A 231 13.86 13.76 -11.58
C LYS A 231 13.76 13.95 -13.10
N GLU A 232 12.59 13.78 -13.70
CA GLU A 232 12.34 14.03 -15.13
C GLU A 232 12.68 15.48 -15.48
N ASN A 233 12.20 16.46 -14.70
CA ASN A 233 12.47 17.86 -14.91
C ASN A 233 13.97 18.18 -14.79
N LEU A 234 14.65 17.63 -13.77
CA LEU A 234 16.08 17.81 -13.58
C LEU A 234 16.89 17.24 -14.74
N LEU A 235 16.54 16.06 -15.23
CA LEU A 235 17.18 15.45 -16.40
C LEU A 235 16.97 16.28 -17.66
N ALA A 236 15.76 16.81 -17.87
CA ALA A 236 15.46 17.69 -18.99
C ALA A 236 16.32 18.98 -18.92
N GLU A 237 16.47 19.57 -17.74
CA GLU A 237 17.33 20.73 -17.50
C GLU A 237 18.81 20.42 -17.77
N GLN A 238 19.30 19.29 -17.26
CA GLN A 238 20.69 18.86 -17.51
C GLN A 238 20.94 18.60 -19.01
N THR A 239 19.99 17.97 -19.71
CA THR A 239 20.09 17.76 -21.16
C THR A 239 20.12 19.08 -21.91
N LYS A 240 19.29 20.05 -21.50
CA LYS A 240 19.30 21.41 -22.07
C LYS A 240 20.64 22.09 -21.86
N LEU A 241 21.20 22.04 -20.64
CA LEU A 241 22.49 22.61 -20.33
C LEU A 241 23.65 21.95 -21.11
N ALA A 242 23.62 20.63 -21.28
CA ALA A 242 24.62 19.93 -22.08
C ALA A 242 24.57 20.34 -23.56
N ALA A 243 23.37 20.41 -24.15
CA ALA A 243 23.19 20.90 -25.51
C ALA A 243 23.65 22.35 -25.69
N MET A 244 23.40 23.20 -24.68
CA MET A 244 23.91 24.59 -24.66
C MET A 244 25.45 24.64 -24.65
N GLY A 245 26.11 23.77 -23.87
CA GLY A 245 27.58 23.70 -23.83
C GLY A 245 28.18 23.36 -25.20
N GLU A 246 27.59 22.41 -25.91
CA GLU A 246 28.03 22.07 -27.29
C GLU A 246 27.79 23.21 -28.28
N MET A 247 26.63 23.87 -28.20
CA MET A 247 26.31 25.02 -29.04
C MET A 247 27.26 26.18 -28.81
N ILE A 248 27.66 26.51 -27.56
CA ILE A 248 28.62 27.57 -27.25
C ILE A 248 29.95 27.31 -27.96
N GLY A 249 30.43 26.05 -27.94
CA GLY A 249 31.62 25.67 -28.68
C GLY A 249 31.56 25.98 -30.18
N ASN A 250 30.44 25.63 -30.80
CA ASN A 250 30.17 25.85 -32.20
C ASN A 250 30.05 27.34 -32.53
N ILE A 251 29.38 28.13 -31.69
CA ILE A 251 29.23 29.58 -31.85
C ILE A 251 30.59 30.27 -31.75
N ALA A 252 31.45 29.87 -30.80
CA ALA A 252 32.79 30.42 -30.67
C ALA A 252 33.60 30.23 -31.97
N HIS A 253 33.49 29.09 -32.62
CA HIS A 253 34.09 28.85 -33.93
C HIS A 253 33.47 29.72 -35.03
N GLN A 254 32.17 29.87 -35.07
CA GLN A 254 31.46 30.68 -36.03
C GLN A 254 31.78 32.19 -35.89
N TRP A 255 32.04 32.67 -34.67
CA TRP A 255 32.40 34.06 -34.43
C TRP A 255 33.85 34.38 -34.83
N ARG A 256 34.77 33.41 -34.70
CA ARG A 256 36.17 33.62 -35.15
C ARG A 256 36.26 33.94 -36.64
N GLN A 257 35.42 33.34 -37.48
CA GLN A 257 35.43 33.54 -38.94
C GLN A 257 35.14 35.01 -39.33
N PRO A 258 33.97 35.59 -38.95
CA PRO A 258 33.69 37.00 -39.28
C PRO A 258 34.63 37.99 -38.61
N LEU A 259 35.10 37.69 -37.35
CA LEU A 259 36.10 38.53 -36.70
C LEU A 259 37.45 38.53 -37.45
N ASN A 260 37.86 37.38 -37.99
CA ASN A 260 39.03 37.29 -38.85
C ASN A 260 38.86 38.09 -40.13
N ILE A 261 37.66 38.05 -40.77
CA ILE A 261 37.38 38.85 -41.97
C ILE A 261 37.50 40.32 -41.63
N ILE A 262 36.92 40.79 -40.55
CA ILE A 262 37.03 42.19 -40.10
C ILE A 262 38.48 42.57 -39.88
N SER A 263 39.24 41.73 -39.21
CA SER A 263 40.66 41.96 -38.87
C SER A 263 41.55 42.03 -40.14
N ILE A 264 41.34 41.06 -41.07
CA ILE A 264 42.09 41.05 -42.35
C ILE A 264 41.74 42.26 -43.21
N THR A 265 40.48 42.63 -43.31
CA THR A 265 40.00 43.79 -44.08
C THR A 265 40.60 45.09 -43.53
N ALA A 266 40.57 45.27 -42.20
CA ALA A 266 41.16 46.42 -41.53
C ALA A 266 42.72 46.49 -41.70
N SER A 267 43.39 45.33 -41.56
CA SER A 267 44.84 45.24 -41.77
C SER A 267 45.25 45.52 -43.21
N SER A 268 44.47 45.04 -44.17
CA SER A 268 44.70 45.37 -45.60
C SER A 268 44.56 46.85 -45.92
N LEU A 269 43.51 47.50 -45.34
CA LEU A 269 43.39 48.96 -45.47
C LEU A 269 44.59 49.69 -44.90
N LYS A 270 45.05 49.33 -43.74
CA LYS A 270 46.20 49.92 -43.10
C LYS A 270 47.43 49.75 -43.96
N LEU A 271 47.69 48.59 -44.49
CA LEU A 271 48.89 48.34 -45.34
C LEU A 271 48.81 49.12 -46.64
N LYS A 272 47.61 49.15 -47.31
CA LYS A 272 47.43 49.97 -48.54
C LYS A 272 47.69 51.45 -48.26
N GLN A 273 47.30 51.98 -47.12
CA GLN A 273 47.58 53.35 -46.68
C GLN A 273 49.02 53.60 -46.47
N GLU A 274 49.74 52.75 -45.77
CA GLU A 274 51.19 52.88 -45.51
C GLU A 274 52.00 52.84 -46.80
N MET A 275 51.56 52.10 -47.80
CA MET A 275 52.19 51.98 -49.10
C MET A 275 51.80 53.13 -50.08
N GLY A 276 50.88 54.00 -49.70
CA GLY A 276 50.33 55.05 -50.59
C GLY A 276 49.48 54.55 -51.73
N LEU A 277 48.97 53.33 -51.62
CA LEU A 277 48.17 52.65 -52.65
C LEU A 277 46.66 52.63 -52.39
N LEU A 278 46.23 53.30 -51.31
CA LEU A 278 44.80 53.31 -50.92
C LEU A 278 44.00 54.15 -51.88
N LYS A 279 42.96 53.52 -52.51
CA LYS A 279 41.99 54.19 -53.31
C LYS A 279 40.66 54.38 -52.51
N GLU A 280 39.91 55.41 -52.92
CA GLU A 280 38.59 55.69 -52.27
C GLU A 280 37.63 54.55 -52.37
N GLU A 281 37.58 53.80 -53.48
CA GLU A 281 36.81 52.59 -53.68
C GLU A 281 37.16 51.47 -52.70
N ASP A 282 38.45 51.23 -52.46
CA ASP A 282 38.97 50.24 -51.49
C ASP A 282 38.44 50.53 -50.06
N LEU A 283 38.40 51.81 -49.69
CA LEU A 283 37.90 52.27 -48.42
C LEU A 283 36.39 51.99 -48.27
N PHE A 284 35.60 52.38 -49.27
CA PHE A 284 34.14 52.11 -49.23
C PHE A 284 33.80 50.64 -49.22
N ASP A 285 34.48 49.80 -49.99
CA ASP A 285 34.27 48.37 -50.02
C ASP A 285 34.63 47.73 -48.69
N ALA A 286 35.73 48.12 -48.07
CA ALA A 286 36.12 47.60 -46.77
C ALA A 286 35.12 48.00 -45.65
N ILE A 287 34.68 49.27 -45.64
CA ILE A 287 33.67 49.73 -44.67
C ILE A 287 32.37 48.96 -44.88
N ARG A 288 31.92 48.75 -46.12
CA ARG A 288 30.72 47.93 -46.39
C ARG A 288 30.88 46.51 -45.84
N GLN A 289 32.00 45.83 -46.16
CA GLN A 289 32.26 44.46 -45.73
C GLN A 289 32.30 44.34 -44.22
N ILE A 290 32.99 45.25 -43.50
CA ILE A 290 33.05 45.27 -42.03
C ILE A 290 31.63 45.48 -41.46
N THR A 291 30.84 46.39 -42.01
CA THR A 291 29.50 46.69 -41.52
C THR A 291 28.55 45.53 -41.72
N GLU A 292 28.57 44.88 -42.89
CA GLU A 292 27.75 43.69 -43.16
C GLU A 292 28.14 42.51 -42.23
N THR A 293 29.42 42.28 -42.06
CA THR A 293 29.95 41.23 -41.17
C THR A 293 29.57 41.48 -39.72
N THR A 294 29.60 42.71 -39.25
CA THR A 294 29.20 43.09 -37.88
C THR A 294 27.69 42.92 -37.67
N LYS A 295 26.85 43.28 -38.66
CA LYS A 295 25.41 43.04 -38.62
C LYS A 295 25.07 41.51 -38.53
N HIS A 296 25.80 40.71 -39.32
CA HIS A 296 25.65 39.25 -39.25
C HIS A 296 25.99 38.69 -37.86
N LEU A 297 27.08 39.15 -37.24
CA LEU A 297 27.45 38.77 -35.85
C LEU A 297 26.34 39.16 -34.87
N SER A 298 25.81 40.39 -34.93
CA SER A 298 24.75 40.87 -34.04
C SER A 298 23.50 39.98 -34.13
N ASN A 299 23.07 39.69 -35.35
CA ASN A 299 21.90 38.83 -35.59
C ASN A 299 22.12 37.42 -34.99
N THR A 300 23.30 36.84 -35.09
CA THR A 300 23.63 35.55 -34.52
C THR A 300 23.54 35.57 -32.98
N ILE A 301 23.97 36.67 -32.35
CA ILE A 301 23.83 36.87 -30.89
C ILE A 301 22.35 36.92 -30.49
N ASP A 302 21.51 37.67 -31.23
CA ASP A 302 20.11 37.84 -30.91
C ASP A 302 19.34 36.47 -30.99
N VAL A 303 19.62 35.70 -32.03
CA VAL A 303 19.03 34.36 -32.19
C VAL A 303 19.43 33.44 -31.04
N PHE A 304 20.70 33.46 -30.64
CA PHE A 304 21.20 32.67 -29.53
C PHE A 304 20.57 33.10 -28.17
N LYS A 305 20.49 34.42 -27.94
CA LYS A 305 19.86 34.97 -26.74
C LYS A 305 18.41 34.57 -26.63
N ASP A 306 17.67 34.57 -27.77
CA ASP A 306 16.28 34.15 -27.82
C ASP A 306 16.09 32.64 -27.56
N PHE A 307 17.06 31.80 -27.95
CA PHE A 307 17.06 30.36 -27.64
C PHE A 307 17.28 30.10 -26.14
N LEU A 308 18.06 30.95 -25.46
CA LEU A 308 18.37 30.81 -24.03
C LEU A 308 17.24 31.27 -23.09
N LYS A 309 16.29 32.05 -23.55
CA LYS A 309 15.17 32.54 -22.72
C LYS A 309 14.28 31.41 -22.27
N GLU A 310 14.12 31.30 -20.94
CA GLU A 310 13.35 30.22 -20.29
C GLU A 310 11.85 30.40 -20.39
N ASP A 311 11.33 31.61 -20.27
CA ASP A 311 9.89 31.90 -20.23
C ASP A 311 9.43 32.57 -21.51
N LYS A 312 9.02 31.78 -22.49
CA LYS A 312 8.20 32.28 -23.59
C LYS A 312 6.73 32.02 -23.28
N GLU A 313 5.95 33.08 -23.20
CA GLU A 313 4.48 32.95 -23.20
C GLU A 313 4.05 32.11 -24.42
N LYS A 314 3.12 31.19 -24.18
CA LYS A 314 2.57 30.36 -25.26
C LYS A 314 1.83 31.24 -26.24
N SER A 315 2.36 31.44 -27.42
CA SER A 315 1.76 32.20 -28.49
C SER A 315 1.63 31.34 -29.75
N LEU A 316 0.67 31.72 -30.60
CA LEU A 316 0.56 31.14 -31.94
C LEU A 316 1.78 31.58 -32.74
N PHE A 317 2.46 30.64 -33.38
CA PHE A 317 3.65 30.93 -34.18
C PHE A 317 3.62 30.16 -35.51
N ASN A 318 4.34 30.66 -36.52
CA ASN A 318 4.52 29.97 -37.78
C ASN A 318 5.66 28.94 -37.62
N LEU A 319 5.31 27.67 -37.74
CA LEU A 319 6.25 26.55 -37.54
C LEU A 319 7.40 26.59 -38.55
N SER A 320 7.11 26.83 -39.83
CA SER A 320 8.10 26.90 -40.91
C SER A 320 9.14 27.99 -40.67
N GLN A 321 8.68 29.20 -40.31
CA GLN A 321 9.59 30.32 -40.00
C GLN A 321 10.50 30.04 -38.79
N ASN A 322 9.97 29.41 -37.74
CA ASN A 322 10.78 29.07 -36.57
C ASN A 322 11.81 27.98 -36.90
N ILE A 323 11.42 26.94 -37.63
CA ILE A 323 12.36 25.88 -38.05
C ILE A 323 13.48 26.49 -38.92
N GLN A 324 13.14 27.41 -39.87
CA GLN A 324 14.17 28.10 -40.67
C GLN A 324 15.13 28.91 -39.79
N LYS A 325 14.62 29.62 -38.79
CA LYS A 325 15.43 30.40 -37.85
C LYS A 325 16.38 29.50 -37.07
N ASP A 326 15.88 28.37 -36.57
CA ASP A 326 16.69 27.39 -35.79
C ASP A 326 17.75 26.73 -36.70
N LEU A 327 17.40 26.35 -37.92
CA LEU A 327 18.34 25.81 -38.91
C LEU A 327 19.47 26.79 -39.25
N SER A 328 19.19 28.09 -39.26
CA SER A 328 20.23 29.10 -39.53
C SER A 328 21.36 29.08 -38.47
N LEU A 329 21.09 28.62 -37.26
CA LEU A 329 22.12 28.49 -36.22
C LEU A 329 23.15 27.35 -36.49
N ILE A 330 22.72 26.33 -37.20
CA ILE A 330 23.54 25.16 -37.52
C ILE A 330 23.90 25.05 -38.99
N ASP A 331 23.56 26.06 -39.81
CA ASP A 331 23.76 26.04 -41.27
C ASP A 331 25.23 25.74 -41.65
N THR A 332 26.20 26.32 -40.92
CA THR A 332 27.63 26.08 -41.13
C THR A 332 27.99 24.61 -40.87
N LEU A 333 27.38 23.97 -39.87
CA LEU A 333 27.57 22.53 -39.56
C LEU A 333 26.95 21.65 -40.63
N LEU A 334 25.77 22.01 -41.08
CA LEU A 334 25.08 21.29 -42.15
C LEU A 334 25.90 21.33 -43.44
N LYS A 335 26.39 22.50 -43.85
CA LYS A 335 27.25 22.66 -45.03
C LYS A 335 28.56 21.92 -44.91
N LYS A 336 29.23 21.97 -43.75
CA LYS A 336 30.45 21.23 -43.50
C LYS A 336 30.30 19.70 -43.63
N ASN A 337 29.15 19.19 -43.31
CA ASN A 337 28.86 17.75 -43.39
C ASN A 337 28.08 17.37 -44.64
N ASN A 338 27.96 18.28 -45.62
CA ASN A 338 27.24 18.07 -46.89
C ASN A 338 25.75 17.65 -46.68
N ILE A 339 25.11 18.19 -45.64
CA ILE A 339 23.69 17.90 -45.35
C ILE A 339 22.83 19.01 -45.94
N THR A 340 21.89 18.62 -46.78
CA THR A 340 20.89 19.53 -47.36
C THR A 340 19.53 19.23 -46.71
N ILE A 341 18.86 20.26 -46.22
CA ILE A 341 17.51 20.14 -45.63
C ILE A 341 16.54 20.86 -46.56
N SER A 342 15.49 20.15 -46.95
CA SER A 342 14.32 20.71 -47.64
C SER A 342 13.15 20.79 -46.67
N LEU A 343 12.55 21.98 -46.53
CA LEU A 343 11.38 22.25 -45.67
C LEU A 343 10.12 22.33 -46.52
#